data_45e917cb897a940dacc17f374d1575f6
#
_entry.id   45e917cb897a940dacc17f374d1575f6
#
_cell.length_a   1.000
_cell.length_b   1.000
_cell.length_c   1.000
_cell.angle_alpha   90.00
_cell.angle_beta   90.00
_cell.angle_gamma   90.00
#
_symmetry.space_group_name_H-M   'P 1'
#
loop_
_entity.id
_entity.type
_entity.pdbx_description
1 polymer ?
#
loop_
_entity_poly.entity_id
_entity_poly.type
_entity_poly.pdbx_seq_one_letter_code
_entity_poly.pdbx_strand_id
1 'polypeptide(L)'
;MEDLKATRKLLLCISLIVVLDLASCQSPSPQPILRSVNYDKPYGSIPIASSGRAQVNQLISFFTETNARVDINYLENIALIYIDEAAAEGINSDVAFCQMVHETNYLRFDGDVKAWQNNFGGIGATGKGEPGESFPSIEIGIRAHIQHLKAYANAQPLRKKLVDPRFYRVRRARAPYVVDLTGLWATDPQYGLKLKRKLRALEKYI
;
A
#
# COMPACT_ATOMS: atom_id res chain seq x y z
N MET A 1 75.77 56.01 18.25
CA MET A 1 76.74 54.96 17.86
C MET A 1 75.96 53.73 17.48
N GLU A 2 76.00 53.54 16.22
CA GLU A 2 75.95 52.31 15.46
C GLU A 2 74.67 51.43 15.61
N ASP A 3 73.77 51.52 14.65
CA ASP A 3 73.69 50.80 13.38
C ASP A 3 73.73 49.32 13.53
N LEU A 4 72.58 48.67 13.31
CA LEU A 4 72.58 47.39 12.64
C LEU A 4 71.29 47.18 11.80
N LYS A 5 71.45 47.27 10.51
CA LYS A 5 70.46 46.91 9.52
C LYS A 5 70.25 45.39 9.53
N ALA A 6 69.06 44.95 9.79
CA ALA A 6 68.65 43.54 9.58
C ALA A 6 67.63 43.50 8.49
N THR A 7 68.05 42.96 7.40
CA THR A 7 67.31 42.63 6.18
C THR A 7 66.19 41.63 6.45
N ARG A 8 64.93 42.06 6.31
CA ARG A 8 63.76 41.14 6.31
C ARG A 8 63.70 40.43 4.97
N LYS A 9 64.04 39.17 4.97
CA LYS A 9 63.69 38.28 3.90
C LYS A 9 62.20 37.88 4.06
N LEU A 10 61.40 38.36 3.14
CA LEU A 10 59.97 37.97 3.00
C LEU A 10 59.87 36.55 2.43
N LEU A 11 59.61 35.56 3.27
CA LEU A 11 59.25 34.23 2.82
C LEU A 11 57.76 34.22 2.51
N LEU A 12 57.41 34.19 1.22
CA LEU A 12 56.05 33.86 0.76
C LEU A 12 55.81 32.38 0.99
N CYS A 13 55.08 32.06 2.03
CA CYS A 13 54.48 30.72 2.14
C CYS A 13 53.20 30.68 1.28
N ILE A 14 53.31 30.09 0.12
CA ILE A 14 52.13 29.77 -0.71
C ILE A 14 51.49 28.53 -0.05
N SER A 15 50.43 28.76 0.72
CA SER A 15 49.58 27.68 1.22
C SER A 15 48.69 27.16 0.09
N LEU A 16 49.07 26.04 -0.46
CA LEU A 16 48.25 25.30 -1.41
C LEU A 16 47.06 24.67 -0.65
N ILE A 17 45.92 25.35 -0.67
CA ILE A 17 44.66 24.75 -0.16
C ILE A 17 44.21 23.72 -1.17
N VAL A 18 44.46 22.45 -0.91
CA VAL A 18 43.83 21.32 -1.63
C VAL A 18 42.41 21.23 -1.11
N VAL A 19 41.46 21.79 -1.85
CA VAL A 19 40.02 21.51 -1.65
C VAL A 19 39.78 20.09 -2.11
N LEU A 20 39.69 19.15 -1.17
CA LEU A 20 39.18 17.80 -1.43
C LEU A 20 37.66 17.93 -1.62
N ASP A 21 37.23 17.98 -2.86
CA ASP A 21 35.84 17.69 -3.23
C ASP A 21 35.52 16.26 -2.79
N LEU A 22 34.93 16.15 -1.60
CA LEU A 22 34.22 14.96 -1.19
C LEU A 22 32.94 14.87 -2.02
N ALA A 23 33.07 14.38 -3.27
CA ALA A 23 31.94 13.94 -4.04
C ALA A 23 31.23 12.84 -3.22
N SER A 24 30.20 13.26 -2.48
CA SER A 24 29.27 12.36 -1.82
C SER A 24 28.65 11.48 -2.90
N CYS A 25 29.13 10.24 -3.02
CA CYS A 25 28.47 9.19 -3.74
C CYS A 25 27.16 8.87 -3.00
N GLN A 26 26.15 9.70 -3.16
CA GLN A 26 24.78 9.32 -2.86
C GLN A 26 24.37 8.31 -3.91
N SER A 27 24.35 7.04 -3.52
CA SER A 27 23.70 6.01 -4.31
C SER A 27 22.26 6.47 -4.57
N PRO A 28 21.79 6.52 -5.82
CA PRO A 28 20.43 6.89 -6.08
C PRO A 28 19.53 5.91 -5.32
N SER A 29 18.66 6.45 -4.46
CA SER A 29 17.62 5.65 -3.82
C SER A 29 16.88 4.88 -4.91
N PRO A 30 16.59 3.58 -4.74
CA PRO A 30 15.84 2.85 -5.74
C PRO A 30 14.50 3.51 -5.90
N GLN A 31 14.32 4.22 -6.99
CA GLN A 31 13.02 4.77 -7.38
C GLN A 31 12.07 3.59 -7.54
N PRO A 32 10.88 3.62 -6.93
CA PRO A 32 9.89 2.59 -7.17
C PRO A 32 9.63 2.57 -8.68
N ILE A 33 9.87 1.41 -9.29
CA ILE A 33 9.51 1.20 -10.70
C ILE A 33 7.99 1.24 -10.76
N LEU A 34 7.43 2.42 -11.01
CA LEU A 34 6.01 2.61 -11.31
C LEU A 34 5.71 1.91 -12.64
N ARG A 35 5.54 0.59 -12.59
CA ARG A 35 4.91 -0.12 -13.71
C ARG A 35 3.45 0.31 -13.70
N SER A 36 3.07 1.14 -14.66
CA SER A 36 1.68 1.45 -14.93
C SER A 36 0.90 0.15 -15.09
N VAL A 37 -0.02 -0.12 -14.17
CA VAL A 37 -0.92 -1.28 -14.29
C VAL A 37 -1.96 -0.91 -15.33
N ASN A 38 -1.90 -1.56 -16.48
CA ASN A 38 -2.89 -1.34 -17.52
C ASN A 38 -4.11 -2.22 -17.23
N TYR A 39 -5.17 -1.62 -16.72
CA TYR A 39 -6.42 -2.28 -16.40
C TYR A 39 -7.24 -2.69 -17.64
N ASP A 40 -6.87 -2.23 -18.84
CA ASP A 40 -7.52 -2.61 -20.11
C ASP A 40 -7.05 -3.95 -20.65
N LYS A 41 -6.01 -4.55 -20.04
CA LYS A 41 -5.54 -5.89 -20.40
C LYS A 41 -6.61 -6.94 -20.14
N PRO A 42 -6.53 -8.09 -20.87
CA PRO A 42 -7.47 -9.18 -20.70
C PRO A 42 -7.65 -9.58 -19.23
N TYR A 43 -8.83 -10.10 -18.94
CA TYR A 43 -9.19 -10.71 -17.68
C TYR A 43 -8.03 -11.56 -17.13
N GLY A 44 -7.59 -11.32 -15.90
CA GLY A 44 -6.50 -12.05 -15.26
C GLY A 44 -5.18 -11.28 -15.14
N SER A 45 -5.06 -10.08 -15.69
CA SER A 45 -3.78 -9.37 -15.79
C SER A 45 -3.54 -8.26 -14.77
N ILE A 46 -4.42 -8.04 -13.78
CA ILE A 46 -4.21 -7.04 -12.72
C ILE A 46 -3.44 -7.70 -11.57
N PRO A 47 -2.13 -7.42 -11.41
CA PRO A 47 -1.33 -8.03 -10.36
C PRO A 47 -1.67 -7.43 -9.00
N ILE A 48 -1.75 -8.28 -7.98
CA ILE A 48 -1.95 -7.85 -6.60
C ILE A 48 -0.64 -7.33 -6.02
N ALA A 49 0.49 -8.00 -6.31
CA ALA A 49 1.82 -7.54 -5.92
C ALA A 49 2.36 -6.53 -6.94
N SER A 50 1.97 -5.28 -6.77
CA SER A 50 2.38 -4.13 -7.60
C SER A 50 2.11 -2.83 -6.83
N SER A 51 2.33 -1.67 -7.43
CA SER A 51 1.94 -0.38 -6.86
C SER A 51 0.55 0.04 -7.34
N GLY A 52 -0.25 0.62 -6.45
CA GLY A 52 -1.46 1.35 -6.82
C GLY A 52 -1.11 2.69 -7.48
N ARG A 53 -2.11 3.33 -8.08
CA ARG A 53 -1.96 4.61 -8.80
C ARG A 53 -2.82 5.71 -8.23
N ALA A 54 -3.93 5.34 -7.59
CA ALA A 54 -4.88 6.30 -7.07
C ALA A 54 -4.33 7.07 -5.87
N GLN A 55 -4.56 8.37 -5.87
CA GLN A 55 -4.33 9.26 -4.75
C GLN A 55 -5.55 9.29 -3.83
N VAL A 56 -5.38 9.79 -2.61
CA VAL A 56 -6.44 9.85 -1.59
C VAL A 56 -7.72 10.50 -2.10
N ASN A 57 -7.62 11.68 -2.72
CA ASN A 57 -8.76 12.41 -3.27
C ASN A 57 -9.51 11.62 -4.36
N GLN A 58 -8.79 10.82 -5.15
CA GLN A 58 -9.36 9.98 -6.20
C GLN A 58 -10.11 8.78 -5.60
N LEU A 59 -9.55 8.15 -4.55
CA LEU A 59 -10.21 7.09 -3.79
C LEU A 59 -11.50 7.61 -3.11
N ILE A 60 -11.45 8.82 -2.54
CA ILE A 60 -12.62 9.48 -1.94
C ILE A 60 -13.70 9.74 -3.00
N SER A 61 -13.33 10.32 -4.14
CA SER A 61 -14.26 10.61 -5.22
C SER A 61 -14.95 9.35 -5.74
N PHE A 62 -14.18 8.29 -5.99
CA PHE A 62 -14.71 6.99 -6.38
C PHE A 62 -15.67 6.41 -5.34
N PHE A 63 -15.33 6.48 -4.06
CA PHE A 63 -16.15 5.92 -2.99
C PHE A 63 -17.46 6.66 -2.80
N THR A 64 -17.41 8.00 -2.78
CA THR A 64 -18.54 8.87 -2.49
C THR A 64 -19.61 8.88 -3.60
N GLU A 65 -19.27 8.49 -4.83
CA GLU A 65 -20.24 8.26 -5.91
C GLU A 65 -21.33 7.25 -5.47
N THR A 66 -20.96 6.24 -4.67
CA THR A 66 -21.89 5.20 -4.21
C THR A 66 -22.38 5.41 -2.77
N ASN A 67 -21.55 5.97 -1.89
CA ASN A 67 -21.89 6.28 -0.50
C ASN A 67 -21.50 7.70 -0.13
N ALA A 68 -22.33 8.67 -0.52
CA ALA A 68 -22.14 10.09 -0.20
C ALA A 68 -22.37 10.45 1.28
N ARG A 69 -22.87 9.52 2.10
CA ARG A 69 -23.17 9.75 3.54
C ARG A 69 -22.03 9.35 4.46
N VAL A 70 -20.92 8.83 3.92
CA VAL A 70 -19.74 8.48 4.73
C VAL A 70 -19.14 9.74 5.35
N ASP A 71 -18.62 9.61 6.55
CA ASP A 71 -17.77 10.66 7.14
C ASP A 71 -16.49 10.78 6.29
N ILE A 72 -16.27 11.96 5.73
CA ILE A 72 -15.15 12.21 4.81
C ILE A 72 -13.81 12.10 5.54
N ASN A 73 -13.70 12.58 6.79
CA ASN A 73 -12.44 12.48 7.54
C ASN A 73 -12.12 11.02 7.88
N TYR A 74 -13.14 10.22 8.20
CA TYR A 74 -12.98 8.79 8.41
C TYR A 74 -12.52 8.07 7.14
N LEU A 75 -13.13 8.38 5.99
CA LEU A 75 -12.77 7.80 4.69
C LEU A 75 -11.36 8.21 4.26
N GLU A 76 -10.99 9.47 4.45
CA GLU A 76 -9.65 9.99 4.14
C GLU A 76 -8.59 9.26 4.95
N ASN A 77 -8.81 9.08 6.26
CA ASN A 77 -7.91 8.32 7.12
C ASN A 77 -7.75 6.86 6.64
N ILE A 78 -8.85 6.20 6.28
CA ILE A 78 -8.82 4.85 5.71
C ILE A 78 -8.02 4.81 4.41
N ALA A 79 -8.25 5.75 3.49
CA ALA A 79 -7.57 5.80 2.20
C ALA A 79 -6.05 5.99 2.37
N LEU A 80 -5.64 6.91 3.26
CA LEU A 80 -4.23 7.13 3.61
C LEU A 80 -3.57 5.85 4.14
N ILE A 81 -4.21 5.19 5.11
CA ILE A 81 -3.67 3.97 5.71
C ILE A 81 -3.57 2.85 4.67
N TYR A 82 -4.55 2.70 3.77
CA TYR A 82 -4.47 1.71 2.68
C TYR A 82 -3.28 1.96 1.76
N ILE A 83 -3.03 3.21 1.37
CA ILE A 83 -1.88 3.55 0.52
C ILE A 83 -0.57 3.22 1.24
N ASP A 84 -0.42 3.62 2.50
CA ASP A 84 0.81 3.43 3.27
C ASP A 84 1.09 1.95 3.59
N GLU A 85 0.09 1.21 4.06
CA GLU A 85 0.25 -0.20 4.40
C GLU A 85 0.49 -1.05 3.15
N ALA A 86 -0.20 -0.75 2.05
CA ALA A 86 0.00 -1.44 0.78
C ALA A 86 1.39 -1.18 0.20
N ALA A 87 1.85 0.08 0.19
CA ALA A 87 3.19 0.45 -0.26
C ALA A 87 4.27 -0.24 0.59
N ALA A 88 4.11 -0.26 1.92
CA ALA A 88 5.04 -0.92 2.82
C ALA A 88 5.20 -2.41 2.50
N GLU A 89 4.14 -3.10 2.12
CA GLU A 89 4.15 -4.55 1.83
C GLU A 89 4.33 -4.88 0.33
N GLY A 90 4.36 -3.88 -0.56
CA GLY A 90 4.48 -4.07 -2.01
C GLY A 90 3.20 -4.64 -2.63
N ILE A 91 2.05 -4.25 -2.10
CA ILE A 91 0.71 -4.61 -2.56
C ILE A 91 0.07 -3.41 -3.27
N ASN A 92 -0.77 -3.67 -4.23
CA ASN A 92 -1.50 -2.66 -4.97
C ASN A 92 -2.62 -2.07 -4.10
N SER A 93 -2.48 -0.79 -3.71
CA SER A 93 -3.45 -0.08 -2.88
C SER A 93 -4.81 0.04 -3.54
N ASP A 94 -4.88 0.19 -4.87
CA ASP A 94 -6.13 0.28 -5.60
C ASP A 94 -6.92 -1.04 -5.50
N VAL A 95 -6.19 -2.17 -5.62
CA VAL A 95 -6.78 -3.51 -5.46
C VAL A 95 -7.31 -3.70 -4.04
N ALA A 96 -6.48 -3.39 -3.03
CA ALA A 96 -6.86 -3.58 -1.63
C ALA A 96 -8.03 -2.66 -1.24
N PHE A 97 -8.03 -1.40 -1.68
CA PHE A 97 -9.12 -0.47 -1.42
C PHE A 97 -10.42 -0.91 -2.11
N CYS A 98 -10.37 -1.30 -3.38
CA CYS A 98 -11.53 -1.81 -4.11
C CYS A 98 -12.07 -3.11 -3.49
N GLN A 99 -11.19 -3.95 -2.92
CA GLN A 99 -11.59 -5.14 -2.18
C GLN A 99 -12.30 -4.76 -0.88
N MET A 100 -11.75 -3.83 -0.08
CA MET A 100 -12.43 -3.30 1.12
C MET A 100 -13.82 -2.76 0.78
N VAL A 101 -13.93 -1.96 -0.28
CA VAL A 101 -15.22 -1.43 -0.76
C VAL A 101 -16.20 -2.57 -1.06
N HIS A 102 -15.72 -3.68 -1.59
CA HIS A 102 -16.56 -4.86 -1.86
C HIS A 102 -16.96 -5.58 -0.58
N GLU A 103 -16.00 -5.89 0.28
CA GLU A 103 -16.21 -6.68 1.51
C GLU A 103 -17.10 -5.97 2.54
N THR A 104 -17.00 -4.63 2.61
CA THR A 104 -17.75 -3.82 3.58
C THR A 104 -19.04 -3.23 3.00
N ASN A 105 -19.34 -3.50 1.74
CA ASN A 105 -20.40 -2.80 0.99
C ASN A 105 -20.30 -1.27 1.16
N TYR A 106 -19.16 -0.69 0.78
CA TYR A 106 -18.89 0.76 0.93
C TYR A 106 -19.00 1.23 2.40
N LEU A 107 -18.34 0.53 3.33
CA LEU A 107 -18.32 0.81 4.78
C LEU A 107 -19.71 0.81 5.45
N ARG A 108 -20.70 0.14 4.84
CA ARG A 108 -22.01 -0.04 5.48
C ARG A 108 -22.02 -1.18 6.49
N PHE A 109 -21.13 -2.16 6.34
CA PHE A 109 -20.99 -3.31 7.25
C PHE A 109 -22.33 -4.01 7.55
N ASP A 110 -23.12 -4.22 6.52
CA ASP A 110 -24.46 -4.83 6.62
C ASP A 110 -24.45 -6.37 6.60
N GLY A 111 -23.26 -6.97 6.50
CA GLY A 111 -23.04 -8.42 6.61
C GLY A 111 -22.77 -8.91 8.05
N ASP A 112 -22.09 -10.06 8.16
CA ASP A 112 -21.71 -10.67 9.45
C ASP A 112 -20.67 -9.83 10.19
N VAL A 113 -19.68 -9.26 9.48
CA VAL A 113 -18.67 -8.35 10.04
C VAL A 113 -19.29 -6.99 10.34
N LYS A 114 -18.99 -6.45 11.54
CA LYS A 114 -19.48 -5.15 12.01
C LYS A 114 -18.38 -4.09 12.02
N ALA A 115 -18.77 -2.81 11.92
CA ALA A 115 -17.82 -1.70 11.82
C ALA A 115 -16.82 -1.64 12.98
N TRP A 116 -17.24 -1.93 14.21
CA TRP A 116 -16.39 -1.91 15.41
C TRP A 116 -15.26 -2.97 15.39
N GLN A 117 -15.38 -4.00 14.53
CA GLN A 117 -14.35 -5.03 14.40
C GLN A 117 -13.10 -4.56 13.64
N ASN A 118 -13.16 -3.43 12.95
CA ASN A 118 -12.08 -2.96 12.05
C ASN A 118 -11.60 -4.04 11.04
N ASN A 119 -12.50 -4.94 10.66
CA ASN A 119 -12.20 -6.04 9.75
C ASN A 119 -12.64 -5.67 8.33
N PHE A 120 -11.76 -5.00 7.63
CA PHE A 120 -12.03 -4.44 6.29
C PHE A 120 -11.96 -5.47 5.15
N GLY A 121 -11.40 -6.63 5.40
CA GLY A 121 -11.25 -7.71 4.41
C GLY A 121 -12.13 -8.92 4.65
N GLY A 122 -13.04 -8.87 5.64
CA GLY A 122 -13.87 -10.03 5.99
C GLY A 122 -13.05 -11.23 6.50
N ILE A 123 -11.85 -10.99 7.05
CA ILE A 123 -10.94 -12.05 7.49
C ILE A 123 -11.64 -12.92 8.53
N GLY A 124 -11.71 -14.22 8.24
CA GLY A 124 -12.31 -15.20 9.13
C GLY A 124 -13.84 -15.26 9.14
N ALA A 125 -14.53 -14.36 8.48
CA ALA A 125 -15.96 -14.47 8.28
C ALA A 125 -16.25 -15.56 7.24
N THR A 126 -16.98 -16.57 7.65
CA THR A 126 -17.33 -17.72 6.77
C THR A 126 -18.81 -17.74 6.38
N GLY A 127 -19.55 -16.69 6.70
CA GLY A 127 -21.00 -16.63 6.57
C GLY A 127 -21.70 -17.34 7.75
N LYS A 128 -23.02 -17.44 7.68
CA LYS A 128 -23.86 -18.11 8.69
C LYS A 128 -23.77 -17.54 10.11
N GLY A 129 -23.49 -16.24 10.22
CA GLY A 129 -23.38 -15.55 11.50
C GLY A 129 -21.99 -15.61 12.16
N GLU A 130 -21.00 -16.18 11.49
CA GLU A 130 -19.61 -16.15 11.97
C GLU A 130 -19.02 -14.74 11.80
N PRO A 131 -18.72 -14.03 12.90
CA PRO A 131 -18.37 -12.60 12.84
C PRO A 131 -16.99 -12.32 12.26
N GLY A 132 -16.16 -13.34 12.07
CA GLY A 132 -14.77 -13.19 11.66
C GLY A 132 -13.86 -12.60 12.75
N GLU A 133 -12.69 -12.13 12.33
CA GLU A 133 -11.68 -11.56 13.25
C GLU A 133 -12.04 -10.13 13.64
N SER A 134 -11.49 -9.67 14.77
CA SER A 134 -11.61 -8.28 15.24
C SER A 134 -10.24 -7.69 15.50
N PHE A 135 -10.04 -6.44 15.14
CA PHE A 135 -8.75 -5.74 15.24
C PHE A 135 -8.86 -4.50 16.14
N PRO A 136 -7.81 -4.17 16.93
CA PRO A 136 -7.89 -3.11 17.95
C PRO A 136 -7.97 -1.70 17.37
N SER A 137 -7.60 -1.51 16.09
CA SER A 137 -7.65 -0.20 15.42
C SER A 137 -7.85 -0.36 13.92
N ILE A 138 -8.25 0.72 13.26
CA ILE A 138 -8.35 0.82 11.80
C ILE A 138 -7.02 0.43 11.14
N GLU A 139 -5.90 0.97 11.62
CA GLU A 139 -4.57 0.68 11.09
C GLU A 139 -4.24 -0.81 11.16
N ILE A 140 -4.46 -1.44 12.30
CA ILE A 140 -4.18 -2.87 12.49
C ILE A 140 -5.09 -3.73 11.61
N GLY A 141 -6.36 -3.35 11.47
CA GLY A 141 -7.31 -4.06 10.60
C GLY A 141 -6.94 -3.96 9.11
N ILE A 142 -6.54 -2.77 8.66
CA ILE A 142 -6.07 -2.56 7.28
C ILE A 142 -4.75 -3.30 7.06
N ARG A 143 -3.79 -3.22 7.99
CA ARG A 143 -2.53 -3.99 7.92
C ARG A 143 -2.80 -5.50 7.82
N ALA A 144 -3.72 -6.03 8.62
CA ALA A 144 -4.10 -7.44 8.54
C ALA A 144 -4.67 -7.79 7.16
N HIS A 145 -5.52 -6.93 6.60
CA HIS A 145 -6.06 -7.11 5.26
C HIS A 145 -4.95 -7.14 4.18
N ILE A 146 -4.02 -6.19 4.21
CA ILE A 146 -2.88 -6.12 3.31
C ILE A 146 -1.99 -7.35 3.44
N GLN A 147 -1.70 -7.80 4.66
CA GLN A 147 -0.89 -9.00 4.90
C GLN A 147 -1.59 -10.26 4.40
N HIS A 148 -2.90 -10.38 4.59
CA HIS A 148 -3.69 -11.50 4.10
C HIS A 148 -3.67 -11.53 2.56
N LEU A 149 -3.87 -10.38 1.93
CA LEU A 149 -3.81 -10.23 0.48
C LEU A 149 -2.42 -10.56 -0.07
N LYS A 150 -1.34 -10.14 0.62
CA LYS A 150 0.03 -10.50 0.29
C LYS A 150 0.28 -12.00 0.38
N ALA A 151 -0.29 -12.67 1.37
CA ALA A 151 -0.16 -14.11 1.49
C ALA A 151 -0.71 -14.84 0.26
N TYR A 152 -1.84 -14.40 -0.28
CA TYR A 152 -2.37 -14.90 -1.53
C TYR A 152 -1.51 -14.54 -2.74
N ALA A 153 -1.01 -13.30 -2.80
CA ALA A 153 -0.34 -12.77 -3.97
C ALA A 153 1.05 -13.37 -4.21
N ASN A 154 1.84 -13.57 -3.14
CA ASN A 154 3.22 -14.02 -3.27
C ASN A 154 3.77 -14.69 -2.01
N ALA A 155 5.01 -15.23 -2.12
CA ALA A 155 5.72 -15.88 -1.01
C ALA A 155 6.74 -14.97 -0.32
N GLN A 156 6.83 -13.68 -0.66
CA GLN A 156 7.79 -12.75 -0.06
C GLN A 156 7.51 -12.55 1.43
N PRO A 157 8.53 -12.38 2.27
CA PRO A 157 8.35 -12.12 3.69
C PRO A 157 7.58 -10.81 3.92
N LEU A 158 6.92 -10.71 5.06
CA LEU A 158 6.35 -9.45 5.52
C LEU A 158 7.45 -8.45 5.84
N ARG A 159 7.18 -7.17 5.60
CA ARG A 159 8.06 -6.05 5.95
C ARG A 159 7.68 -5.39 7.26
N LYS A 160 6.39 -5.46 7.63
CA LYS A 160 5.88 -5.00 8.92
C LYS A 160 5.58 -6.18 9.85
N LYS A 161 5.45 -5.89 11.15
CA LYS A 161 5.06 -6.90 12.15
C LYS A 161 3.76 -7.59 11.74
N LEU A 162 3.74 -8.91 11.81
CA LEU A 162 2.56 -9.73 11.55
C LEU A 162 1.43 -9.39 12.52
N VAL A 163 0.27 -9.09 11.97
CA VAL A 163 -0.98 -8.81 12.70
C VAL A 163 -2.17 -9.61 12.18
N ASP A 164 -2.05 -10.23 11.01
CA ASP A 164 -3.06 -11.12 10.45
C ASP A 164 -3.01 -12.50 11.13
N PRO A 165 -4.01 -12.88 11.94
CA PRO A 165 -4.00 -14.17 12.66
C PRO A 165 -4.16 -15.38 11.73
N ARG A 166 -4.56 -15.14 10.48
CA ARG A 166 -4.79 -16.17 9.48
C ARG A 166 -3.73 -16.25 8.38
N PHE A 167 -2.68 -15.42 8.45
CA PHE A 167 -1.62 -15.34 7.45
C PHE A 167 -1.03 -16.70 7.07
N TYR A 168 -0.73 -17.53 8.07
CA TYR A 168 -0.15 -18.87 7.84
C TYR A 168 -1.19 -19.94 7.46
N ARG A 169 -2.48 -19.62 7.49
CA ARG A 169 -3.54 -20.52 7.01
C ARG A 169 -3.74 -20.43 5.49
N VAL A 170 -3.26 -19.37 4.89
CA VAL A 170 -3.30 -19.16 3.43
C VAL A 170 -2.23 -20.01 2.76
N ARG A 171 -2.60 -20.76 1.74
CA ARG A 171 -1.63 -21.36 0.81
C ARG A 171 -1.05 -20.24 -0.05
N ARG A 172 0.20 -19.88 0.26
CA ARG A 172 0.83 -18.69 -0.28
C ARG A 172 1.03 -18.73 -1.80
N ALA A 173 1.04 -17.55 -2.43
CA ALA A 173 1.31 -17.34 -3.85
C ALA A 173 0.33 -18.07 -4.79
N ARG A 174 -0.93 -18.27 -4.35
CA ARG A 174 -1.96 -18.96 -5.17
C ARG A 174 -2.83 -18.01 -5.97
N ALA A 175 -2.80 -16.70 -5.67
CA ALA A 175 -3.56 -15.67 -6.35
C ALA A 175 -2.66 -14.47 -6.67
N PRO A 176 -1.74 -14.54 -7.65
CA PRO A 176 -0.92 -13.40 -8.05
C PRO A 176 -1.73 -12.28 -8.72
N TYR A 177 -2.91 -12.60 -9.27
CA TYR A 177 -3.79 -11.66 -9.94
C TYR A 177 -5.16 -11.58 -9.27
N VAL A 178 -5.85 -10.45 -9.46
CA VAL A 178 -7.18 -10.17 -8.86
C VAL A 178 -8.20 -11.28 -9.12
N VAL A 179 -8.20 -11.84 -10.32
CA VAL A 179 -9.16 -12.89 -10.68
C VAL A 179 -8.90 -14.22 -10.00
N ASP A 180 -7.66 -14.49 -9.61
CA ASP A 180 -7.26 -15.71 -8.93
C ASP A 180 -7.81 -15.78 -7.49
N LEU A 181 -8.30 -14.66 -6.94
CA LEU A 181 -8.96 -14.61 -5.65
C LEU A 181 -10.33 -15.36 -5.67
N THR A 182 -10.89 -15.57 -6.86
CA THR A 182 -12.14 -16.35 -7.04
C THR A 182 -11.93 -17.79 -6.57
N GLY A 183 -12.78 -18.25 -5.65
CA GLY A 183 -12.68 -19.58 -5.05
C GLY A 183 -11.57 -19.75 -4.02
N LEU A 184 -10.72 -18.73 -3.81
CA LEU A 184 -9.66 -18.74 -2.79
C LEU A 184 -9.96 -17.77 -1.65
N TRP A 185 -10.30 -16.51 -1.96
CA TRP A 185 -10.74 -15.52 -0.99
C TRP A 185 -12.23 -15.69 -0.67
N ALA A 186 -13.04 -15.79 -1.69
CA ALA A 186 -14.48 -15.95 -1.59
C ALA A 186 -14.97 -17.07 -2.51
N THR A 187 -16.06 -17.76 -2.08
CA THR A 187 -16.69 -18.85 -2.86
C THR A 187 -17.53 -18.34 -4.04
N ASP A 188 -17.81 -17.03 -4.10
CA ASP A 188 -18.56 -16.42 -5.20
C ASP A 188 -17.79 -16.59 -6.52
N PRO A 189 -18.36 -17.30 -7.54
CA PRO A 189 -17.67 -17.52 -8.81
C PRO A 189 -17.43 -16.24 -9.63
N GLN A 190 -18.08 -15.14 -9.27
CA GLN A 190 -17.93 -13.83 -9.90
C GLN A 190 -17.02 -12.88 -9.11
N TYR A 191 -16.40 -13.32 -8.01
CA TYR A 191 -15.67 -12.48 -7.08
C TYR A 191 -14.62 -11.60 -7.77
N GLY A 192 -13.69 -12.21 -8.48
CA GLY A 192 -12.63 -11.48 -9.20
C GLY A 192 -13.17 -10.53 -10.27
N LEU A 193 -14.30 -10.91 -10.93
CA LEU A 193 -14.98 -10.02 -11.87
C LEU A 193 -15.57 -8.79 -11.18
N LYS A 194 -16.18 -8.97 -10.00
CA LYS A 194 -16.74 -7.86 -9.22
C LYS A 194 -15.66 -6.89 -8.79
N LEU A 195 -14.49 -7.39 -8.34
CA LEU A 195 -13.33 -6.57 -8.02
C LEU A 195 -12.81 -5.83 -9.26
N LYS A 196 -12.67 -6.53 -10.38
CA LYS A 196 -12.22 -5.91 -11.64
C LYS A 196 -13.17 -4.80 -12.11
N ARG A 197 -14.48 -4.93 -11.92
CA ARG A 197 -15.45 -3.85 -12.24
C ARG A 197 -15.23 -2.64 -11.35
N LYS A 198 -14.93 -2.82 -10.05
CA LYS A 198 -14.63 -1.71 -9.13
C LYS A 198 -13.33 -1.01 -9.51
N LEU A 199 -12.30 -1.75 -9.87
CA LEU A 199 -11.04 -1.19 -10.36
C LEU A 199 -11.23 -0.37 -11.64
N ARG A 200 -12.05 -0.84 -12.59
CA ARG A 200 -12.41 -0.05 -13.78
C ARG A 200 -13.22 1.21 -13.45
N ALA A 201 -14.07 1.16 -12.44
CA ALA A 201 -14.80 2.34 -11.98
C ALA A 201 -13.85 3.35 -11.32
N LEU A 202 -12.88 2.89 -10.52
CA LEU A 202 -11.84 3.73 -9.92
C LEU A 202 -10.96 4.39 -11.00
N GLU A 203 -10.65 3.69 -12.09
CA GLU A 203 -9.82 4.19 -13.21
C GLU A 203 -10.35 5.51 -13.82
N LYS A 204 -11.65 5.80 -13.71
CA LYS A 204 -12.24 7.05 -14.19
C LYS A 204 -11.79 8.29 -13.40
N TYR A 205 -11.20 8.09 -12.23
CA TYR A 205 -10.75 9.17 -11.33
C TYR A 205 -9.23 9.35 -11.34
N ILE A 206 -8.47 8.41 -11.93
CA ILE A 206 -7.01 8.42 -12.02
C ILE A 206 -6.57 9.15 -13.29
#